data_8b9faf2a6cc6ebbc2fc5ff4dab9e4116
#
_entry.id   8b9faf2a6cc6ebbc2fc5ff4dab9e4116
#
_cell.length_a   1.000
_cell.length_b   1.000
_cell.length_c   1.000
_cell.angle_alpha   90.00
_cell.angle_beta   90.00
_cell.angle_gamma   90.00
#
_symmetry.space_group_name_H-M   'P 1'
#
loop_
_entity.id
_entity.type
_entity.pdbx_description
1 polymer ?
#
loop_
_entity_poly.entity_id
_entity_poly.type
_entity_poly.pdbx_seq_one_letter_code
_entity_poly.pdbx_strand_id
1 'polypeptide(L)'
;QMCIRDSYTHIHSDHTSGVPDMRAMSLINKKIIPAYMPKEMISEMETNYKYIFKGEKDYLPFMEIKELDSSINFQNINIETFKHNHGSIDVQTYKIGNFAYSTDLKKFYNQDIDKLKNLDLWIVGLLREDTHPAHAGFDQIMDFISYIKPKQTIFTHMTALLDEKELI
;
A
#
# COMPACT_ATOMS: atom_id res chain seq x y z
N GLN A 1 -19.83 -16.09 -1.90
CA GLN A 1 -18.44 -16.48 -1.63
C GLN A 1 -17.56 -15.24 -1.76
N MET A 2 -16.93 -14.80 -0.67
CA MET A 2 -16.00 -13.66 -0.73
C MET A 2 -14.78 -14.02 -1.60
N CYS A 3 -14.47 -13.17 -2.56
CA CYS A 3 -13.20 -13.24 -3.28
C CYS A 3 -12.19 -12.37 -2.52
N ILE A 4 -11.27 -13.00 -1.80
CA ILE A 4 -10.23 -12.32 -1.05
C ILE A 4 -8.96 -12.32 -1.88
N ARG A 5 -8.32 -11.17 -1.95
CA ARG A 5 -6.97 -10.97 -2.49
C ARG A 5 -6.27 -9.98 -1.57
N ASP A 6 -5.00 -10.16 -1.41
CA ASP A 6 -4.16 -9.25 -0.64
C ASP A 6 -3.22 -8.51 -1.57
N SER A 7 -2.82 -7.30 -1.20
CA SER A 7 -1.89 -6.49 -1.99
C SER A 7 -1.02 -5.65 -1.07
N TYR A 8 0.28 -5.68 -1.31
CA TYR A 8 1.29 -5.08 -0.46
C TYR A 8 1.93 -3.88 -1.13
N THR A 9 2.10 -2.81 -0.38
CA THR A 9 2.72 -1.57 -0.86
C THR A 9 4.24 -1.68 -0.89
N HIS A 10 4.83 -2.24 0.17
CA HIS A 10 6.27 -2.44 0.36
C HIS A 10 6.55 -3.40 1.52
N ILE A 11 7.83 -3.65 1.81
CA ILE A 11 8.30 -4.73 2.69
C ILE A 11 8.33 -4.40 4.19
N HIS A 12 8.18 -3.14 4.61
CA HIS A 12 8.29 -2.80 6.03
C HIS A 12 7.30 -3.59 6.90
N SER A 13 7.72 -3.88 8.13
CA SER A 13 7.01 -4.80 9.01
C SER A 13 5.60 -4.32 9.41
N ASP A 14 5.41 -3.03 9.60
CA ASP A 14 4.10 -2.43 9.89
C ASP A 14 3.10 -2.52 8.73
N HIS A 15 3.59 -2.89 7.53
CA HIS A 15 2.77 -3.16 6.33
C HIS A 15 2.69 -4.65 5.97
N THR A 16 3.46 -5.53 6.64
CA THR A 16 3.50 -6.97 6.33
C THR A 16 3.22 -7.89 7.52
N SER A 17 3.24 -7.40 8.76
CA SER A 17 3.06 -8.23 9.96
C SER A 17 1.69 -8.90 10.06
N GLY A 18 0.68 -8.44 9.32
CA GLY A 18 -0.64 -9.07 9.23
C GLY A 18 -0.70 -10.30 8.31
N VAL A 19 0.37 -10.62 7.57
CA VAL A 19 0.41 -11.75 6.63
C VAL A 19 0.01 -13.09 7.26
N PRO A 20 0.47 -13.45 8.47
CA PRO A 20 0.06 -14.71 9.11
C PRO A 20 -1.43 -14.82 9.42
N ASP A 21 -2.12 -13.69 9.65
CA ASP A 21 -3.55 -13.66 9.98
C ASP A 21 -4.44 -14.05 8.78
N MET A 22 -3.90 -13.96 7.56
CA MET A 22 -4.58 -14.39 6.33
C MET A 22 -4.90 -15.90 6.31
N ARG A 23 -4.26 -16.68 7.21
CA ARG A 23 -4.58 -18.11 7.37
C ARG A 23 -6.05 -18.35 7.69
N ALA A 24 -6.61 -17.56 8.60
CA ALA A 24 -8.02 -17.68 8.96
C ALA A 24 -8.93 -17.46 7.74
N MET A 25 -8.62 -16.45 6.93
CA MET A 25 -9.36 -16.15 5.70
C MET A 25 -9.23 -17.24 4.65
N SER A 26 -8.04 -17.83 4.48
CA SER A 26 -7.81 -18.97 3.59
C SER A 26 -8.66 -20.19 4.00
N LEU A 27 -8.68 -20.52 5.29
CA LEU A 27 -9.44 -21.65 5.84
C LEU A 27 -10.95 -21.46 5.67
N ILE A 28 -11.49 -20.27 5.99
CA ILE A 28 -12.91 -19.94 5.84
C ILE A 28 -13.34 -20.07 4.38
N ASN A 29 -12.53 -19.58 3.46
CA ASN A 29 -12.84 -19.58 2.02
C ASN A 29 -12.44 -20.88 1.32
N LYS A 30 -11.68 -21.76 1.98
CA LYS A 30 -11.11 -23.00 1.42
C LYS A 30 -10.33 -22.76 0.13
N LYS A 31 -9.53 -21.71 0.11
CA LYS A 31 -8.74 -21.28 -1.06
C LYS A 31 -7.41 -20.69 -0.62
N ILE A 32 -6.40 -20.87 -1.46
CA ILE A 32 -5.14 -20.12 -1.37
C ILE A 32 -5.43 -18.68 -1.78
N ILE A 33 -4.92 -17.72 -0.99
CA ILE A 33 -5.15 -16.30 -1.20
C ILE A 33 -4.04 -15.73 -2.09
N PRO A 34 -4.36 -15.12 -3.24
CA PRO A 34 -3.37 -14.40 -4.03
C PRO A 34 -2.87 -13.17 -3.29
N ALA A 35 -1.55 -13.03 -3.18
CA ALA A 35 -0.83 -11.93 -2.56
C ALA A 35 -0.06 -11.16 -3.63
N TYR A 36 -0.57 -10.00 -4.03
CA TYR A 36 0.07 -9.16 -5.05
C TYR A 36 1.13 -8.27 -4.41
N MET A 37 2.34 -8.28 -4.94
CA MET A 37 3.43 -7.48 -4.39
C MET A 37 4.45 -7.06 -5.46
N PRO A 38 5.13 -5.92 -5.27
CA PRO A 38 6.23 -5.50 -6.13
C PRO A 38 7.31 -6.58 -6.23
N LYS A 39 7.90 -6.74 -7.41
CA LYS A 39 8.94 -7.74 -7.67
C LYS A 39 10.09 -7.69 -6.67
N GLU A 40 10.50 -6.48 -6.30
CA GLU A 40 11.63 -6.24 -5.41
C GLU A 40 11.44 -6.76 -3.99
N MET A 41 10.19 -6.93 -3.51
CA MET A 41 9.93 -7.47 -2.18
C MET A 41 9.69 -8.98 -2.13
N ILE A 42 9.54 -9.65 -3.29
CA ILE A 42 9.17 -11.07 -3.36
C ILE A 42 10.17 -11.95 -2.61
N SER A 43 11.48 -11.77 -2.87
CA SER A 43 12.53 -12.60 -2.27
C SER A 43 12.55 -12.49 -0.75
N GLU A 44 12.34 -11.29 -0.22
CA GLU A 44 12.31 -11.06 1.23
C GLU A 44 11.02 -11.61 1.85
N MET A 45 9.87 -11.42 1.22
CA MET A 45 8.61 -12.01 1.64
C MET A 45 8.67 -13.54 1.66
N GLU A 46 9.24 -14.17 0.64
CA GLU A 46 9.44 -15.62 0.62
C GLU A 46 10.38 -16.10 1.73
N THR A 47 11.35 -15.30 2.11
CA THR A 47 12.29 -15.64 3.21
C THR A 47 11.61 -15.50 4.57
N ASN A 48 10.98 -14.35 4.82
CA ASN A 48 10.37 -14.03 6.11
C ASN A 48 9.13 -14.89 6.42
N TYR A 49 8.37 -15.25 5.37
CA TYR A 49 7.10 -15.96 5.47
C TYR A 49 7.09 -17.27 4.66
N LYS A 50 8.23 -17.98 4.60
CA LYS A 50 8.41 -19.21 3.80
C LYS A 50 7.29 -20.23 3.98
N TYR A 51 6.91 -20.51 5.23
CA TYR A 51 5.87 -21.49 5.54
C TYR A 51 4.49 -21.11 5.00
N ILE A 52 4.24 -19.79 4.81
CA ILE A 52 2.97 -19.27 4.30
C ILE A 52 2.85 -19.50 2.80
N PHE A 53 3.92 -19.21 2.05
CA PHE A 53 3.92 -19.24 0.59
C PHE A 53 4.35 -20.59 -0.01
N LYS A 54 5.24 -21.33 0.67
CA LYS A 54 5.78 -22.61 0.15
C LYS A 54 5.33 -23.83 0.96
N GLY A 55 4.77 -23.58 2.13
CA GLY A 55 4.44 -24.64 3.08
C GLY A 55 5.67 -25.24 3.76
N GLU A 56 5.46 -26.10 4.73
CA GLU A 56 6.52 -26.83 5.44
C GLU A 56 5.94 -28.08 6.10
N LYS A 57 6.51 -29.29 5.79
CA LYS A 57 6.01 -30.58 6.29
C LYS A 57 4.48 -30.72 6.19
N ASP A 58 3.79 -30.69 7.34
CA ASP A 58 2.34 -30.81 7.45
C ASP A 58 1.59 -29.48 7.32
N TYR A 59 2.32 -28.41 7.01
CA TYR A 59 1.77 -27.06 6.87
C TYR A 59 1.62 -26.69 5.39
N LEU A 60 0.40 -26.79 4.88
CA LEU A 60 0.14 -26.41 3.49
C LEU A 60 0.18 -24.89 3.32
N PRO A 61 0.69 -24.39 2.19
CA PRO A 61 0.66 -22.97 1.89
C PRO A 61 -0.78 -22.47 1.83
N PHE A 62 -1.01 -21.27 2.31
CA PHE A 62 -2.33 -20.65 2.29
C PHE A 62 -2.37 -19.29 1.56
N MET A 63 -1.23 -18.82 1.10
CA MET A 63 -1.11 -17.69 0.19
C MET A 63 -0.21 -18.03 -0.99
N GLU A 64 -0.43 -17.36 -2.12
CA GLU A 64 0.34 -17.49 -3.35
C GLU A 64 0.81 -16.12 -3.81
N ILE A 65 2.13 -15.95 -3.99
CA ILE A 65 2.71 -14.70 -4.47
C ILE A 65 2.33 -14.48 -5.94
N LYS A 66 1.89 -13.28 -6.23
CA LYS A 66 1.67 -12.75 -7.58
C LYS A 66 2.50 -11.47 -7.73
N GLU A 67 3.34 -11.41 -8.76
CA GLU A 67 4.04 -10.17 -9.08
C GLU A 67 3.02 -9.08 -9.45
N LEU A 68 3.22 -7.88 -8.89
CA LEU A 68 2.37 -6.73 -9.12
C LEU A 68 2.82 -6.01 -10.39
N ASP A 69 1.96 -6.01 -11.38
CA ASP A 69 2.11 -5.20 -12.59
C ASP A 69 1.61 -3.75 -12.37
N SER A 70 1.61 -2.94 -13.41
CA SER A 70 1.05 -1.58 -13.40
C SER A 70 -0.45 -1.52 -13.14
N SER A 71 -1.15 -2.65 -13.16
CA SER A 71 -2.56 -2.76 -12.79
C SER A 71 -2.93 -4.17 -12.35
N ILE A 72 -3.96 -4.25 -11.51
CA ILE A 72 -4.63 -5.48 -11.13
C ILE A 72 -6.09 -5.38 -11.58
N ASN A 73 -6.54 -6.36 -12.35
CA ASN A 73 -7.95 -6.48 -12.68
C ASN A 73 -8.63 -7.45 -11.72
N PHE A 74 -9.59 -6.94 -10.96
CA PHE A 74 -10.38 -7.71 -10.03
C PHE A 74 -11.86 -7.61 -10.34
N GLN A 75 -12.43 -8.66 -10.92
CA GLN A 75 -13.78 -8.64 -11.45
C GLN A 75 -13.93 -7.49 -12.48
N ASN A 76 -14.75 -6.49 -12.18
CA ASN A 76 -14.96 -5.31 -13.03
C ASN A 76 -14.22 -4.07 -12.50
N ILE A 77 -13.32 -4.24 -11.53
CA ILE A 77 -12.54 -3.17 -10.92
C ILE A 77 -11.13 -3.23 -11.48
N ASN A 78 -10.67 -2.15 -12.10
CA ASN A 78 -9.27 -1.96 -12.45
C ASN A 78 -8.58 -1.16 -11.34
N ILE A 79 -7.51 -1.71 -10.79
CA ILE A 79 -6.66 -1.09 -9.77
C ILE A 79 -5.36 -0.72 -10.46
N GLU A 80 -5.14 0.55 -10.72
CA GLU A 80 -3.88 1.06 -11.24
C GLU A 80 -2.84 1.15 -10.12
N THR A 81 -1.59 0.82 -10.41
CA THR A 81 -0.49 0.92 -9.46
C THR A 81 0.69 1.65 -10.06
N PHE A 82 1.36 2.45 -9.26
CA PHE A 82 2.59 3.13 -9.64
C PHE A 82 3.43 3.45 -8.41
N LYS A 83 4.73 3.57 -8.62
CA LYS A 83 5.70 3.77 -7.55
C LYS A 83 5.80 5.22 -7.13
N HIS A 84 6.07 5.43 -5.86
CA HIS A 84 6.56 6.69 -5.31
C HIS A 84 7.74 6.41 -4.36
N ASN A 85 8.52 7.44 -4.09
CA ASN A 85 9.71 7.32 -3.25
C ASN A 85 9.36 7.30 -1.77
N HIS A 86 10.02 6.44 -1.02
CA HIS A 86 10.05 6.37 0.43
C HIS A 86 11.50 6.27 0.94
N GLY A 87 12.26 7.32 0.72
CA GLY A 87 13.68 7.34 1.09
C GLY A 87 14.53 6.41 0.23
N SER A 88 14.98 5.30 0.79
CA SER A 88 15.84 4.32 0.11
C SER A 88 15.08 3.26 -0.67
N ILE A 89 13.76 3.18 -0.52
CA ILE A 89 12.91 2.19 -1.19
C ILE A 89 11.75 2.86 -1.93
N ASP A 90 11.11 2.10 -2.79
CA ASP A 90 9.88 2.48 -3.46
C ASP A 90 8.66 1.85 -2.78
N VAL A 91 7.56 2.58 -2.80
CA VAL A 91 6.26 2.18 -2.27
C VAL A 91 5.22 2.29 -3.36
N GLN A 92 4.23 1.40 -3.38
CA GLN A 92 3.14 1.44 -4.36
C GLN A 92 2.01 2.36 -3.90
N THR A 93 1.61 3.26 -4.79
CA THR A 93 0.31 3.92 -4.76
C THR A 93 -0.70 3.02 -5.47
N TYR A 94 -1.88 2.87 -4.89
CA TYR A 94 -3.03 2.20 -5.50
C TYR A 94 -4.09 3.22 -5.88
N LYS A 95 -4.58 3.15 -7.13
CA LYS A 95 -5.65 4.01 -7.63
C LYS A 95 -6.79 3.18 -8.20
N ILE A 96 -8.00 3.46 -7.76
CA ILE A 96 -9.24 2.80 -8.19
C ILE A 96 -10.22 3.87 -8.62
N GLY A 97 -10.37 4.06 -9.94
CA GLY A 97 -11.18 5.17 -10.47
C GLY A 97 -10.72 6.51 -9.91
N ASN A 98 -11.59 7.19 -9.15
CA ASN A 98 -11.30 8.50 -8.53
C ASN A 98 -10.87 8.40 -7.06
N PHE A 99 -10.49 7.22 -6.59
CA PHE A 99 -9.91 6.99 -5.26
C PHE A 99 -8.44 6.63 -5.38
N ALA A 100 -7.59 7.12 -4.46
CA ALA A 100 -6.20 6.69 -4.36
C ALA A 100 -5.75 6.52 -2.91
N TYR A 101 -4.80 5.60 -2.72
CA TYR A 101 -4.12 5.32 -1.45
C TYR A 101 -2.60 5.39 -1.65
N SER A 102 -1.93 6.28 -0.90
CA SER A 102 -0.49 6.49 -0.95
C SER A 102 0.05 6.57 0.48
N THR A 103 0.50 5.44 1.04
CA THR A 103 1.18 5.43 2.34
C THR A 103 2.67 5.75 2.17
N ASP A 104 3.35 6.15 3.23
CA ASP A 104 4.82 6.29 3.30
C ASP A 104 5.41 7.13 2.16
N LEU A 105 4.71 8.20 1.84
CA LEU A 105 5.09 9.07 0.74
C LEU A 105 6.21 10.04 1.15
N LYS A 106 7.31 10.06 0.38
CA LYS A 106 8.30 11.14 0.41
C LYS A 106 8.13 12.10 -0.76
N LYS A 107 8.08 11.56 -1.97
CA LYS A 107 7.87 12.33 -3.21
C LYS A 107 7.38 11.42 -4.33
N PHE A 108 6.64 11.97 -5.27
CA PHE A 108 6.31 11.28 -6.52
C PHE A 108 7.46 11.39 -7.52
N TYR A 109 7.51 10.41 -8.44
CA TYR A 109 8.42 10.44 -9.57
C TYR A 109 7.80 11.23 -10.73
N ASN A 110 8.53 12.24 -11.23
CA ASN A 110 8.18 13.01 -12.42
C ASN A 110 6.66 13.29 -12.56
N GLN A 111 6.05 12.74 -13.62
CA GLN A 111 4.64 12.97 -13.96
C GLN A 111 3.67 12.00 -13.25
N ASP A 112 4.13 11.12 -12.39
CA ASP A 112 3.24 10.15 -11.73
C ASP A 112 2.20 10.82 -10.83
N ILE A 113 2.53 11.98 -10.27
CA ILE A 113 1.58 12.81 -9.52
C ILE A 113 0.37 13.23 -10.38
N ASP A 114 0.53 13.38 -11.70
CA ASP A 114 -0.58 13.76 -12.60
C ASP A 114 -1.67 12.68 -12.70
N LYS A 115 -1.33 11.42 -12.40
CA LYS A 115 -2.29 10.32 -12.32
C LYS A 115 -3.30 10.49 -11.18
N LEU A 116 -2.97 11.34 -10.20
CA LEU A 116 -3.81 11.61 -9.03
C LEU A 116 -4.75 12.81 -9.22
N LYS A 117 -4.73 13.48 -10.37
CA LYS A 117 -5.68 14.57 -10.64
C LYS A 117 -7.11 14.05 -10.73
N ASN A 118 -8.05 14.91 -10.34
CA ASN A 118 -9.50 14.62 -10.34
C ASN A 118 -9.95 13.49 -9.38
N LEU A 119 -9.22 13.26 -8.30
CA LEU A 119 -9.65 12.33 -7.27
C LEU A 119 -10.87 12.88 -6.50
N ASP A 120 -11.79 11.98 -6.19
CA ASP A 120 -12.83 12.27 -5.19
C ASP A 120 -12.27 12.10 -3.78
N LEU A 121 -11.41 11.10 -3.58
CA LEU A 121 -10.78 10.82 -2.29
C LEU A 121 -9.32 10.41 -2.47
N TRP A 122 -8.44 11.03 -1.71
CA TRP A 122 -7.05 10.63 -1.55
C TRP A 122 -6.74 10.29 -0.09
N ILE A 123 -6.36 9.04 0.20
CA ILE A 123 -5.81 8.65 1.50
C ILE A 123 -4.29 8.69 1.38
N VAL A 124 -3.64 9.50 2.22
CA VAL A 124 -2.19 9.72 2.15
C VAL A 124 -1.53 9.63 3.52
N GLY A 125 -0.35 9.02 3.56
CA GLY A 125 0.46 8.95 4.78
C GLY A 125 1.00 10.31 5.19
N LEU A 126 0.75 10.70 6.45
CA LEU A 126 1.34 11.85 7.11
C LEU A 126 1.92 11.39 8.46
N LEU A 127 3.20 11.00 8.46
CA LEU A 127 3.85 10.42 9.63
C LEU A 127 3.97 11.45 10.77
N ARG A 128 4.38 12.68 10.44
CA ARG A 128 4.64 13.79 11.38
C ARG A 128 4.59 15.13 10.65
N GLU A 129 4.57 16.21 11.43
CA GLU A 129 4.54 17.57 10.91
C GLU A 129 5.80 17.91 10.11
N ASP A 130 6.98 17.69 10.72
CA ASP A 130 8.27 17.94 10.08
C ASP A 130 8.59 16.93 8.97
N THR A 131 9.37 17.39 7.99
CA THR A 131 9.89 16.51 6.93
C THR A 131 10.89 15.49 7.50
N HIS A 132 10.92 14.31 6.88
CA HIS A 132 11.85 13.22 7.20
C HIS A 132 12.57 12.75 5.93
N PRO A 133 13.76 12.14 6.00
CA PRO A 133 14.42 11.59 4.81
C PRO A 133 13.53 10.63 3.99
N ALA A 134 12.65 9.86 4.65
CA ALA A 134 11.78 8.88 4.01
C ALA A 134 10.30 9.31 3.91
N HIS A 135 9.87 10.37 4.61
CA HIS A 135 8.47 10.82 4.61
C HIS A 135 8.36 12.31 4.30
N ALA A 136 7.33 12.68 3.58
CA ALA A 136 6.92 14.07 3.43
C ALA A 136 6.37 14.60 4.76
N GLY A 137 6.73 15.84 5.11
CA GLY A 137 6.09 16.56 6.20
C GLY A 137 4.77 17.20 5.76
N PHE A 138 4.08 17.84 6.71
CA PHE A 138 2.76 18.43 6.48
C PHE A 138 2.75 19.42 5.31
N ASP A 139 3.67 20.38 5.28
CA ASP A 139 3.73 21.39 4.21
C ASP A 139 3.89 20.74 2.81
N GLN A 140 4.75 19.71 2.71
CA GLN A 140 4.94 19.00 1.44
C GLN A 140 3.67 18.26 1.01
N ILE A 141 2.93 17.67 1.96
CA ILE A 141 1.64 17.03 1.64
C ILE A 141 0.62 18.08 1.20
N MET A 142 0.58 19.25 1.84
CA MET A 142 -0.29 20.36 1.43
C MET A 142 0.04 20.90 0.04
N ASP A 143 1.32 20.93 -0.35
CA ASP A 143 1.74 21.25 -1.71
C ASP A 143 1.19 20.22 -2.72
N PHE A 144 1.26 18.92 -2.40
CA PHE A 144 0.68 17.87 -3.24
C PHE A 144 -0.84 18.01 -3.34
N ILE A 145 -1.54 18.26 -2.22
CA ILE A 145 -2.99 18.49 -2.20
C ILE A 145 -3.36 19.67 -3.09
N SER A 146 -2.62 20.77 -2.99
CA SER A 146 -2.83 21.98 -3.79
C SER A 146 -2.65 21.74 -5.30
N TYR A 147 -1.76 20.82 -5.67
CA TYR A 147 -1.51 20.43 -7.05
C TYR A 147 -2.53 19.42 -7.58
N ILE A 148 -2.80 18.36 -6.82
CA ILE A 148 -3.72 17.27 -7.18
C ILE A 148 -5.18 17.74 -7.16
N LYS A 149 -5.53 18.55 -6.15
CA LYS A 149 -6.88 19.07 -5.88
C LYS A 149 -7.93 17.98 -5.72
N PRO A 150 -7.71 16.98 -4.85
CA PRO A 150 -8.73 16.00 -4.55
C PRO A 150 -9.93 16.68 -3.87
N LYS A 151 -11.14 16.11 -4.01
CA LYS A 151 -12.32 16.66 -3.31
C LYS A 151 -12.23 16.45 -1.79
N GLN A 152 -11.61 15.35 -1.38
CA GLN A 152 -11.35 15.03 0.03
C GLN A 152 -10.00 14.36 0.18
N THR A 153 -9.29 14.71 1.26
CA THR A 153 -8.05 14.03 1.70
C THR A 153 -8.25 13.47 3.10
N ILE A 154 -7.77 12.24 3.32
CA ILE A 154 -7.71 11.62 4.65
C ILE A 154 -6.25 11.31 4.96
N PHE A 155 -5.76 11.79 6.09
CA PHE A 155 -4.43 11.44 6.57
C PHE A 155 -4.46 10.08 7.29
N THR A 156 -3.42 9.30 7.07
CA THR A 156 -3.18 8.01 7.72
C THR A 156 -1.72 7.88 8.12
N HIS A 157 -1.34 6.79 8.77
CA HIS A 157 0.05 6.53 9.18
C HIS A 157 0.63 7.61 10.11
N MET A 158 -0.22 8.23 10.93
CA MET A 158 0.16 9.29 11.85
C MET A 158 0.80 8.71 13.12
N THR A 159 1.86 9.36 13.61
CA THR A 159 2.41 9.04 14.92
C THR A 159 1.54 9.64 16.04
N ALA A 160 1.70 9.11 17.25
CA ALA A 160 1.01 9.65 18.44
C ALA A 160 1.45 11.09 18.81
N LEU A 161 2.44 11.65 18.13
CA LEU A 161 2.92 13.02 18.34
C LEU A 161 2.15 14.05 17.50
N LEU A 162 1.37 13.62 16.53
CA LEU A 162 0.49 14.50 15.75
C LEU A 162 -0.83 14.68 16.47
N ASP A 163 -1.16 15.92 16.79
CA ASP A 163 -2.51 16.27 17.28
C ASP A 163 -3.40 16.61 16.08
N GLU A 164 -4.45 15.83 15.86
CA GLU A 164 -5.41 16.06 14.79
C GLU A 164 -6.05 17.46 14.83
N LYS A 165 -6.13 18.05 16.04
CA LYS A 165 -6.71 19.40 16.24
C LYS A 165 -5.79 20.53 15.77
N GLU A 166 -4.50 20.26 15.62
CA GLU A 166 -3.53 21.23 15.14
C GLU A 166 -3.40 21.20 13.60
N LEU A 167 -3.98 20.17 12.94
CA LEU A 167 -3.92 19.96 11.49
C LEU A 167 -5.14 20.49 10.73
N ILE A 168 -6.14 21.09 11.43
CA ILE A 168 -7.40 21.56 10.83
C ILE A 168 -7.44 23.09 10.80
#